data_16fadcfe7a1eb82234dbff166a292a4d
#
_entry.id   16fadcfe7a1eb82234dbff166a292a4d
#
_cell.length_a   1.000
_cell.length_b   1.000
_cell.length_c   1.000
_cell.angle_alpha   90.00
_cell.angle_beta   90.00
_cell.angle_gamma   90.00
#
_symmetry.space_group_name_H-M   'P 1'
#
loop_
_entity.id
_entity.type
_entity.pdbx_description
1 polymer ?
#
loop_
_entity_poly.entity_id
_entity_poly.type
_entity_poly.pdbx_seq_one_letter_code
_entity_poly.pdbx_strand_id
1 'polypeptide(L)'
;MRIAIIDDDADERKTLQASFERLAQESGSAIVIIEFAGADDFLDGYDRSFDLICMDIDMPGTDGMSAAQRLRQMDADVPLVFVTNMAQMAIHGYAVHALDFILKPINYYSFSIKMRGILALIGNRRRKSLVFPTTDGFLRISSDNLYYVEVRGHHLSFHTTQGVIRQRDSLRNWEAKLEGLPFERCNN
;
A
#
# COMPACT_ATOMS: atom_id res chain seq x y z
N MET A 1 -3.53 6.17 -3.96
CA MET A 1 -2.75 4.92 -3.83
C MET A 1 -1.64 4.95 -4.85
N ARG A 2 -0.42 4.60 -4.48
CA ARG A 2 0.78 4.69 -5.33
C ARG A 2 1.24 3.28 -5.70
N ILE A 3 1.27 2.96 -6.99
CA ILE A 3 1.55 1.61 -7.51
C ILE A 3 2.80 1.67 -8.38
N ALA A 4 3.75 0.78 -8.14
CA ALA A 4 4.88 0.56 -9.04
C ALA A 4 4.53 -0.56 -10.04
N ILE A 5 4.86 -0.37 -11.31
CA ILE A 5 4.82 -1.38 -12.36
C ILE A 5 6.24 -1.58 -12.85
N ILE A 6 6.78 -2.78 -12.70
CA ILE A 6 8.14 -3.14 -13.08
C ILE A 6 8.06 -4.26 -14.13
N ASP A 7 8.45 -3.97 -15.35
CA ASP A 7 8.38 -4.88 -16.50
C ASP A 7 9.29 -4.30 -17.59
N ASP A 8 10.06 -5.09 -18.30
CA ASP A 8 10.94 -4.60 -19.37
C ASP A 8 10.17 -4.32 -20.68
N ASP A 9 9.02 -4.98 -20.89
CA ASP A 9 8.16 -4.77 -22.04
C ASP A 9 7.26 -3.53 -21.85
N ALA A 10 7.47 -2.50 -22.67
CA ALA A 10 6.71 -1.24 -22.61
C ALA A 10 5.22 -1.42 -22.95
N ASP A 11 4.85 -2.38 -23.80
CA ASP A 11 3.45 -2.59 -24.17
C ASP A 11 2.70 -3.36 -23.08
N GLU A 12 3.37 -4.27 -22.38
CA GLU A 12 2.83 -4.93 -21.19
C GLU A 12 2.63 -3.91 -20.04
N ARG A 13 3.59 -2.99 -19.80
CA ARG A 13 3.40 -1.90 -18.82
C ARG A 13 2.16 -1.07 -19.13
N LYS A 14 2.00 -0.63 -20.40
CA LYS A 14 0.82 0.14 -20.84
C LYS A 14 -0.49 -0.64 -20.65
N THR A 15 -0.49 -1.94 -20.96
CA THR A 15 -1.65 -2.81 -20.79
C THR A 15 -2.06 -2.91 -19.33
N LEU A 16 -1.08 -3.08 -18.45
CA LEU A 16 -1.31 -3.14 -17.00
C LEU A 16 -1.76 -1.77 -16.46
N GLN A 17 -1.13 -0.68 -16.90
CA GLN A 17 -1.54 0.69 -16.55
C GLN A 17 -2.99 0.96 -16.96
N ALA A 18 -3.36 0.67 -18.21
CA ALA A 18 -4.73 0.86 -18.70
C ALA A 18 -5.75 0.05 -17.87
N SER A 19 -5.35 -1.16 -17.42
CA SER A 19 -6.18 -1.98 -16.55
C SER A 19 -6.40 -1.35 -15.18
N PHE A 20 -5.37 -0.76 -14.58
CA PHE A 20 -5.50 -0.01 -13.32
C PHE A 20 -6.28 1.29 -13.48
N GLU A 21 -6.08 2.04 -14.56
CA GLU A 21 -6.82 3.28 -14.82
C GLU A 21 -8.33 3.02 -14.96
N ARG A 22 -8.68 1.94 -15.68
CA ARG A 22 -10.07 1.50 -15.78
C ARG A 22 -10.64 1.10 -14.42
N LEU A 23 -9.89 0.35 -13.62
CA LEU A 23 -10.30 -0.04 -12.28
C LEU A 23 -10.48 1.16 -11.36
N ALA A 24 -9.61 2.17 -11.46
CA ALA A 24 -9.70 3.43 -10.73
C ALA A 24 -10.98 4.20 -11.08
N GLN A 25 -11.32 4.30 -12.37
CA GLN A 25 -12.55 4.93 -12.85
C GLN A 25 -13.80 4.21 -12.31
N GLU A 26 -13.82 2.87 -12.38
CA GLU A 26 -14.95 2.06 -11.91
C GLU A 26 -15.15 2.14 -10.38
N SER A 27 -14.08 2.34 -9.61
CA SER A 27 -14.12 2.37 -8.14
C SER A 27 -14.13 3.77 -7.53
N GLY A 28 -13.95 4.83 -8.34
CA GLY A 28 -13.79 6.21 -7.86
C GLY A 28 -12.51 6.44 -7.04
N SER A 29 -11.50 5.58 -7.23
CA SER A 29 -10.25 5.61 -6.45
C SER A 29 -9.17 6.42 -7.16
N ALA A 30 -8.40 7.22 -6.41
CA ALA A 30 -7.21 7.87 -6.94
C ALA A 30 -6.03 6.89 -6.94
N ILE A 31 -5.51 6.55 -8.13
CA ILE A 31 -4.34 5.70 -8.32
C ILE A 31 -3.28 6.51 -9.06
N VAL A 32 -2.05 6.48 -8.58
CA VAL A 32 -0.86 7.03 -9.23
C VAL A 32 0.05 5.87 -9.58
N ILE A 33 0.40 5.75 -10.85
CA ILE A 33 1.25 4.67 -11.35
C ILE A 33 2.64 5.24 -11.65
N ILE A 34 3.68 4.50 -11.29
CA ILE A 34 5.06 4.78 -11.61
C ILE A 34 5.65 3.52 -12.25
N GLU A 35 6.16 3.70 -13.47
CA GLU A 35 6.70 2.62 -14.27
C GLU A 35 8.23 2.54 -14.15
N PHE A 36 8.74 1.32 -14.17
CA PHE A 36 10.17 1.00 -14.23
C PHE A 36 10.38 -0.03 -15.33
N ALA A 37 11.39 0.19 -16.17
CA ALA A 37 11.73 -0.73 -17.24
C ALA A 37 12.65 -1.88 -16.79
N GLY A 38 13.01 -1.92 -15.51
CA GLY A 38 13.83 -2.98 -14.95
C GLY A 38 13.87 -2.93 -13.43
N ALA A 39 14.27 -4.06 -12.84
CA ALA A 39 14.29 -4.22 -11.40
C ALA A 39 15.38 -3.40 -10.71
N ASP A 40 16.52 -3.19 -11.35
CA ASP A 40 17.63 -2.45 -10.74
C ASP A 40 17.27 -0.97 -10.56
N ASP A 41 16.71 -0.31 -11.58
CA ASP A 41 16.24 1.07 -11.47
C ASP A 41 15.16 1.24 -10.37
N PHE A 42 14.27 0.26 -10.27
CA PHE A 42 13.25 0.25 -9.20
C PHE A 42 13.89 0.14 -7.82
N LEU A 43 14.81 -0.80 -7.62
CA LEU A 43 15.44 -1.04 -6.31
C LEU A 43 16.32 0.12 -5.88
N ASP A 44 17.06 0.74 -6.81
CA ASP A 44 17.94 1.89 -6.53
C ASP A 44 17.14 3.14 -6.12
N GLY A 45 15.93 3.30 -6.69
CA GLY A 45 15.01 4.40 -6.35
C GLY A 45 13.96 4.08 -5.27
N TYR A 46 14.04 2.94 -4.60
CA TYR A 46 13.01 2.51 -3.67
C TYR A 46 12.99 3.32 -2.37
N ASP A 47 11.90 4.07 -2.15
CA ASP A 47 11.71 5.00 -1.03
C ASP A 47 10.62 4.59 -0.02
N ARG A 48 10.11 3.36 -0.10
CA ARG A 48 8.99 2.82 0.69
C ARG A 48 7.66 3.57 0.54
N SER A 49 7.50 4.36 -0.51
CA SER A 49 6.29 5.16 -0.72
C SER A 49 5.19 4.43 -1.50
N PHE A 50 5.48 3.22 -1.98
CA PHE A 50 4.53 2.44 -2.76
C PHE A 50 3.56 1.65 -1.88
N ASP A 51 2.31 1.61 -2.30
CA ASP A 51 1.24 0.85 -1.67
C ASP A 51 1.11 -0.56 -2.22
N LEU A 52 1.52 -0.73 -3.47
CA LEU A 52 1.51 -1.99 -4.20
C LEU A 52 2.63 -1.99 -5.23
N ILE A 53 3.28 -3.11 -5.37
CA ILE A 53 4.29 -3.38 -6.39
C ILE A 53 3.76 -4.49 -7.30
N CYS A 54 3.71 -4.22 -8.60
CA CYS A 54 3.43 -5.20 -9.65
C CYS A 54 4.73 -5.42 -10.42
N MET A 55 5.25 -6.65 -10.43
CA MET A 55 6.58 -6.95 -10.96
C MET A 55 6.52 -8.17 -11.89
N ASP A 56 7.11 -8.05 -13.07
CA ASP A 56 7.37 -9.23 -13.89
C ASP A 56 8.53 -10.03 -13.30
N ILE A 57 8.54 -11.32 -13.58
CA ILE A 57 9.64 -12.23 -13.19
C ILE A 57 10.70 -12.30 -14.27
N ASP A 58 10.29 -12.38 -15.53
CA ASP A 58 11.19 -12.60 -16.66
C ASP A 58 11.66 -11.27 -17.24
N MET A 59 12.69 -10.72 -16.63
CA MET A 59 13.29 -9.45 -17.05
C MET A 59 14.82 -9.59 -17.24
N PRO A 60 15.41 -8.88 -18.21
CA PRO A 60 16.87 -8.86 -18.38
C PRO A 60 17.56 -8.20 -17.18
N GLY A 61 18.76 -8.69 -16.86
CA GLY A 61 19.52 -8.24 -15.68
C GLY A 61 19.06 -8.93 -14.40
N THR A 62 18.58 -8.16 -13.43
CA THR A 62 18.02 -8.71 -12.21
C THR A 62 16.59 -9.20 -12.47
N ASP A 63 16.36 -10.51 -12.40
CA ASP A 63 15.02 -11.09 -12.52
C ASP A 63 14.11 -10.68 -11.36
N GLY A 64 12.77 -10.75 -11.60
CA GLY A 64 11.80 -10.29 -10.62
C GLY A 64 11.79 -11.07 -9.30
N MET A 65 12.19 -12.34 -9.30
CA MET A 65 12.24 -13.13 -8.06
C MET A 65 13.44 -12.69 -7.20
N SER A 66 14.61 -12.49 -7.81
CA SER A 66 15.80 -11.95 -7.16
C SER A 66 15.55 -10.53 -6.66
N ALA A 67 14.87 -9.71 -7.45
CA ALA A 67 14.46 -8.37 -7.07
C ALA A 67 13.52 -8.37 -5.86
N ALA A 68 12.54 -9.26 -5.85
CA ALA A 68 11.62 -9.41 -4.73
C ALA A 68 12.34 -9.85 -3.44
N GLN A 69 13.34 -10.72 -3.52
CA GLN A 69 14.16 -11.10 -2.36
C GLN A 69 14.94 -9.92 -1.80
N ARG A 70 15.56 -9.09 -2.67
CA ARG A 70 16.24 -7.85 -2.26
C ARG A 70 15.25 -6.85 -1.65
N LEU A 71 14.09 -6.69 -2.27
CA LEU A 71 13.02 -5.84 -1.76
C LEU A 71 12.61 -6.25 -0.33
N ARG A 72 12.47 -7.54 -0.04
CA ARG A 72 12.10 -8.03 1.29
C ARG A 72 13.14 -7.74 2.37
N GLN A 73 14.42 -7.58 1.99
CA GLN A 73 15.46 -7.11 2.90
C GLN A 73 15.32 -5.61 3.22
N MET A 74 14.79 -4.83 2.28
CA MET A 74 14.55 -3.39 2.42
C MET A 74 13.21 -3.10 3.08
N ASP A 75 12.16 -3.85 2.68
CA ASP A 75 10.78 -3.69 3.13
C ASP A 75 10.07 -5.06 3.14
N ALA A 76 9.88 -5.60 4.34
CA ALA A 76 9.27 -6.91 4.53
C ALA A 76 7.76 -6.92 4.23
N ASP A 77 7.09 -5.78 4.31
CA ASP A 77 5.63 -5.69 4.40
C ASP A 77 4.95 -5.11 3.16
N VAL A 78 5.70 -4.46 2.25
CA VAL A 78 5.10 -3.86 1.06
C VAL A 78 4.36 -4.92 0.23
N PRO A 79 3.09 -4.68 -0.14
CA PRO A 79 2.33 -5.57 -0.99
C PRO A 79 3.00 -5.79 -2.35
N LEU A 80 3.21 -7.05 -2.73
CA LEU A 80 3.83 -7.46 -3.99
C LEU A 80 2.90 -8.43 -4.72
N VAL A 81 2.71 -8.20 -6.00
CA VAL A 81 2.01 -9.08 -6.94
C VAL A 81 2.92 -9.32 -8.14
N PHE A 82 3.08 -10.55 -8.54
CA PHE A 82 3.76 -10.85 -9.79
C PHE A 82 2.79 -10.82 -10.98
N VAL A 83 3.24 -10.22 -12.08
CA VAL A 83 2.49 -10.16 -13.35
C VAL A 83 3.41 -10.72 -14.44
N THR A 84 3.23 -11.97 -14.82
CA THR A 84 4.24 -12.71 -15.60
C THR A 84 3.65 -13.80 -16.49
N ASN A 85 4.39 -14.23 -17.49
CA ASN A 85 4.11 -15.43 -18.29
C ASN A 85 4.50 -16.74 -17.56
N MET A 86 5.28 -16.67 -16.47
CA MET A 86 5.89 -17.83 -15.82
C MET A 86 4.98 -18.45 -14.75
N ALA A 87 3.93 -19.16 -15.17
CA ALA A 87 2.99 -19.80 -14.25
C ALA A 87 3.65 -20.75 -13.23
N GLN A 88 4.74 -21.43 -13.63
CA GLN A 88 5.49 -22.36 -12.79
C GLN A 88 6.19 -21.68 -11.60
N MET A 89 6.41 -20.36 -11.67
CA MET A 89 7.05 -19.60 -10.60
C MET A 89 6.10 -19.22 -9.45
N ALA A 90 4.80 -19.47 -9.60
CA ALA A 90 3.81 -19.14 -8.57
C ALA A 90 4.12 -19.80 -7.20
N ILE A 91 4.66 -21.02 -7.21
CA ILE A 91 5.05 -21.75 -5.99
C ILE A 91 6.20 -21.01 -5.26
N HIS A 92 7.12 -20.39 -6.01
CA HIS A 92 8.27 -19.68 -5.42
C HIS A 92 7.89 -18.33 -4.83
N GLY A 93 6.74 -17.77 -5.21
CA GLY A 93 6.24 -16.51 -4.66
C GLY A 93 5.96 -16.52 -3.16
N TYR A 94 5.71 -17.71 -2.59
CA TYR A 94 5.59 -17.85 -1.14
C TYR A 94 6.86 -17.45 -0.38
N ALA A 95 8.04 -17.70 -0.96
CA ALA A 95 9.32 -17.35 -0.34
C ALA A 95 9.53 -15.84 -0.17
N VAL A 96 8.88 -15.04 -1.01
CA VAL A 96 8.94 -13.56 -0.98
C VAL A 96 7.63 -12.94 -0.50
N HIS A 97 6.72 -13.73 0.07
CA HIS A 97 5.42 -13.26 0.56
C HIS A 97 4.65 -12.44 -0.49
N ALA A 98 4.65 -12.88 -1.76
CA ALA A 98 3.80 -12.28 -2.78
C ALA A 98 2.33 -12.50 -2.43
N LEU A 99 1.50 -11.47 -2.61
CA LEU A 99 0.06 -11.56 -2.32
C LEU A 99 -0.69 -12.37 -3.36
N ASP A 100 -0.30 -12.26 -4.63
CA ASP A 100 -0.94 -12.98 -5.73
C ASP A 100 -0.03 -13.03 -6.96
N PHE A 101 -0.49 -13.81 -7.95
CA PHE A 101 0.08 -13.92 -9.28
C PHE A 101 -0.99 -13.63 -10.34
N ILE A 102 -0.64 -12.82 -11.33
CA ILE A 102 -1.45 -12.52 -12.51
C ILE A 102 -0.69 -13.05 -13.71
N LEU A 103 -1.32 -13.96 -14.43
CA LEU A 103 -0.74 -14.50 -15.65
C LEU A 103 -1.02 -13.57 -16.82
N LYS A 104 0.00 -13.32 -17.63
CA LYS A 104 -0.11 -12.69 -18.95
C LYS A 104 -0.64 -13.72 -19.96
N PRO A 105 -1.43 -13.31 -20.98
CA PRO A 105 -1.92 -11.96 -21.22
C PRO A 105 -2.99 -11.54 -20.19
N ILE A 106 -2.99 -10.26 -19.82
CA ILE A 106 -3.89 -9.75 -18.79
C ILE A 106 -5.33 -9.74 -19.31
N ASN A 107 -6.19 -10.58 -18.73
CA ASN A 107 -7.63 -10.49 -18.91
C ASN A 107 -8.21 -9.54 -17.87
N TYR A 108 -8.81 -8.43 -18.32
CA TYR A 108 -9.32 -7.39 -17.41
C TYR A 108 -10.32 -7.91 -16.37
N TYR A 109 -11.21 -8.82 -16.75
CA TYR A 109 -12.20 -9.35 -15.82
C TYR A 109 -11.54 -10.07 -14.62
N SER A 110 -10.65 -11.01 -14.93
CA SER A 110 -9.88 -11.74 -13.89
C SER A 110 -8.98 -10.80 -13.07
N PHE A 111 -8.32 -9.87 -13.76
CA PHE A 111 -7.48 -8.82 -13.12
C PHE A 111 -8.31 -7.99 -12.14
N SER A 112 -9.45 -7.48 -12.57
CA SER A 112 -10.28 -6.60 -11.74
C SER A 112 -10.80 -7.28 -10.48
N ILE A 113 -11.18 -8.55 -10.55
CA ILE A 113 -11.62 -9.33 -9.38
C ILE A 113 -10.48 -9.47 -8.37
N LYS A 114 -9.28 -9.90 -8.82
CA LYS A 114 -8.10 -10.06 -7.96
C LYS A 114 -7.68 -8.73 -7.35
N MET A 115 -7.54 -7.69 -8.17
CA MET A 115 -7.08 -6.38 -7.71
C MET A 115 -8.05 -5.73 -6.73
N ARG A 116 -9.36 -5.83 -6.92
CA ARG A 116 -10.33 -5.34 -5.92
C ARG A 116 -10.11 -5.97 -4.54
N GLY A 117 -9.86 -7.28 -4.50
CA GLY A 117 -9.54 -7.97 -3.24
C GLY A 117 -8.24 -7.48 -2.61
N ILE A 118 -7.17 -7.37 -3.42
CA ILE A 118 -5.85 -6.90 -2.96
C ILE A 118 -5.91 -5.44 -2.49
N LEU A 119 -6.53 -4.55 -3.27
CA LEU A 119 -6.65 -3.14 -2.90
C LEU A 119 -7.50 -2.93 -1.63
N ALA A 120 -8.53 -3.76 -1.42
CA ALA A 120 -9.31 -3.76 -0.19
C ALA A 120 -8.47 -4.23 1.02
N LEU A 121 -7.62 -5.25 0.85
CA LEU A 121 -6.69 -5.70 1.90
C LEU A 121 -5.67 -4.61 2.27
N ILE A 122 -5.11 -3.92 1.27
CA ILE A 122 -4.18 -2.80 1.46
C ILE A 122 -4.88 -1.64 2.19
N GLY A 123 -6.07 -1.27 1.74
CA GLY A 123 -6.90 -0.25 2.37
C GLY A 123 -7.22 -0.58 3.83
N ASN A 124 -7.56 -1.84 4.13
CA ASN A 124 -7.83 -2.28 5.49
C ASN A 124 -6.57 -2.30 6.39
N ARG A 125 -5.39 -2.61 5.85
CA ARG A 125 -4.11 -2.51 6.58
C ARG A 125 -3.79 -1.08 7.00
N ARG A 126 -4.14 -0.08 6.18
CA ARG A 126 -4.00 1.35 6.48
C ARG A 126 -5.00 1.84 7.53
N ARG A 127 -6.15 1.18 7.66
CA ARG A 127 -7.20 1.53 8.62
C ARG A 127 -6.86 0.98 10.00
N LYS A 128 -5.99 1.66 10.73
CA LYS A 128 -5.86 1.37 12.15
C LYS A 128 -7.11 1.88 12.88
N SER A 129 -7.62 1.06 13.78
CA SER A 129 -8.69 1.47 14.69
C SER A 129 -8.08 2.20 15.87
N LEU A 130 -8.40 3.47 16.02
CA LEU A 130 -8.04 4.27 17.18
C LEU A 130 -9.10 4.07 18.25
N VAL A 131 -8.68 3.73 19.46
CA VAL A 131 -9.56 3.47 20.60
C VAL A 131 -9.39 4.57 21.63
N PHE A 132 -10.47 5.25 21.95
CA PHE A 132 -10.55 6.33 22.93
C PHE A 132 -11.35 5.87 24.15
N PRO A 133 -10.80 5.93 25.37
CA PRO A 133 -11.57 5.69 26.57
C PRO A 133 -12.62 6.81 26.74
N THR A 134 -13.85 6.43 27.09
CA THR A 134 -14.96 7.33 27.41
C THR A 134 -15.52 6.99 28.77
N THR A 135 -16.40 7.83 29.32
CA THR A 135 -17.09 7.57 30.61
C THR A 135 -17.90 6.27 30.58
N ASP A 136 -18.43 5.90 29.42
CA ASP A 136 -19.36 4.77 29.25
C ASP A 136 -18.71 3.56 28.56
N GLY A 137 -17.37 3.55 28.42
CA GLY A 137 -16.64 2.46 27.78
C GLY A 137 -15.56 2.95 26.82
N PHE A 138 -15.58 2.49 25.56
CA PHE A 138 -14.59 2.83 24.55
C PHE A 138 -15.27 3.29 23.26
N LEU A 139 -14.79 4.42 22.72
CA LEU A 139 -15.12 4.87 21.37
C LEU A 139 -14.04 4.37 20.41
N ARG A 140 -14.45 3.71 19.34
CA ARG A 140 -13.56 3.22 18.29
C ARG A 140 -13.83 3.99 17.00
N ILE A 141 -12.77 4.59 16.44
CA ILE A 141 -12.80 5.28 15.15
C ILE A 141 -11.73 4.74 14.23
N SER A 142 -12.00 4.73 12.92
CA SER A 142 -10.97 4.49 11.92
C SER A 142 -9.99 5.67 11.86
N SER A 143 -8.71 5.39 11.67
CA SER A 143 -7.70 6.44 11.44
C SER A 143 -8.02 7.32 10.23
N ASP A 144 -8.76 6.80 9.22
CA ASP A 144 -9.21 7.58 8.05
C ASP A 144 -10.18 8.72 8.44
N ASN A 145 -10.82 8.59 9.60
CA ASN A 145 -11.73 9.59 10.12
C ASN A 145 -11.04 10.65 10.97
N LEU A 146 -9.73 10.56 11.18
CA LEU A 146 -8.94 11.54 11.91
C LEU A 146 -8.26 12.50 10.93
N TYR A 147 -8.55 13.79 11.06
CA TYR A 147 -7.94 14.84 10.23
C TYR A 147 -6.61 15.31 10.79
N TYR A 148 -6.61 15.72 12.07
CA TYR A 148 -5.42 16.18 12.77
C TYR A 148 -5.61 16.10 14.28
N VAL A 149 -4.48 16.20 15.01
CA VAL A 149 -4.44 16.23 16.47
C VAL A 149 -3.85 17.56 16.91
N GLU A 150 -4.57 18.27 17.76
CA GLU A 150 -4.10 19.51 18.37
C GLU A 150 -3.71 19.24 19.82
N VAL A 151 -2.59 19.83 20.25
CA VAL A 151 -2.07 19.69 21.62
C VAL A 151 -2.13 21.04 22.33
N ARG A 152 -2.77 21.09 23.50
CA ARG A 152 -2.77 22.26 24.40
C ARG A 152 -2.44 21.80 25.81
N GLY A 153 -1.21 22.01 26.24
CA GLY A 153 -0.71 21.51 27.52
C GLY A 153 -0.75 19.97 27.58
N HIS A 154 -1.53 19.42 28.50
CA HIS A 154 -1.74 17.97 28.63
C HIS A 154 -3.04 17.47 28.00
N HIS A 155 -3.70 18.26 27.17
CA HIS A 155 -4.93 17.90 26.49
C HIS A 155 -4.68 17.74 24.99
N LEU A 156 -5.13 16.62 24.47
CA LEU A 156 -5.15 16.30 23.06
C LEU A 156 -6.56 16.44 22.52
N SER A 157 -6.72 17.17 21.42
CA SER A 157 -7.98 17.31 20.70
C SER A 157 -7.84 16.62 19.34
N PHE A 158 -8.56 15.53 19.15
CA PHE A 158 -8.60 14.76 17.91
C PHE A 158 -9.76 15.26 17.06
N HIS A 159 -9.44 15.92 15.95
CA HIS A 159 -10.43 16.43 15.00
C HIS A 159 -10.77 15.37 13.99
N THR A 160 -12.02 14.91 14.03
CA THR A 160 -12.50 13.76 13.24
C THR A 160 -13.69 14.13 12.37
N THR A 161 -14.06 13.25 11.44
CA THR A 161 -15.29 13.36 10.64
C THR A 161 -16.57 13.39 11.50
N GLN A 162 -16.50 12.89 12.75
CA GLN A 162 -17.64 12.77 13.67
C GLN A 162 -17.62 13.85 14.76
N GLY A 163 -16.65 14.77 14.74
CA GLY A 163 -16.48 15.83 15.73
C GLY A 163 -15.13 15.77 16.41
N VAL A 164 -15.01 16.51 17.54
CA VAL A 164 -13.75 16.62 18.29
C VAL A 164 -13.80 15.75 19.53
N ILE A 165 -12.84 14.82 19.62
CA ILE A 165 -12.64 13.98 20.81
C ILE A 165 -11.50 14.58 21.62
N ARG A 166 -11.72 14.80 22.91
CA ARG A 166 -10.73 15.33 23.82
C ARG A 166 -10.25 14.27 24.80
N GLN A 167 -8.92 14.16 24.92
CA GLN A 167 -8.28 13.21 25.84
C GLN A 167 -7.18 13.92 26.64
N ARG A 168 -7.03 13.50 27.89
CA ARG A 168 -5.90 13.90 28.71
C ARG A 168 -4.84 12.80 28.61
N ASP A 169 -3.84 13.01 27.75
CA ASP A 169 -2.77 12.06 27.51
C ASP A 169 -1.53 12.82 26.99
N SER A 170 -0.43 12.14 26.83
CA SER A 170 0.79 12.72 26.24
C SER A 170 0.80 12.51 24.72
N LEU A 171 1.34 13.51 24.00
CA LEU A 171 1.53 13.39 22.55
C LEU A 171 2.40 12.17 22.21
N ARG A 172 3.46 11.91 23.01
CA ARG A 172 4.36 10.76 22.81
C ARG A 172 3.63 9.41 22.81
N ASN A 173 2.65 9.23 23.70
CA ASN A 173 1.86 7.99 23.75
C ASN A 173 1.00 7.82 22.49
N TRP A 174 0.51 8.93 21.93
CA TRP A 174 -0.30 8.91 20.74
C TRP A 174 0.54 8.82 19.46
N GLU A 175 1.73 9.40 19.41
CA GLU A 175 2.68 9.21 18.32
C GLU A 175 2.96 7.72 18.10
N ALA A 176 3.18 6.95 19.16
CA ALA A 176 3.36 5.49 19.06
C ALA A 176 2.10 4.76 18.51
N LYS A 177 0.90 5.24 18.85
CA LYS A 177 -0.35 4.67 18.32
C LYS A 177 -0.61 5.07 16.86
N LEU A 178 -0.11 6.22 16.43
CA LEU A 178 -0.25 6.76 15.09
C LEU A 178 0.90 6.31 14.16
N GLU A 179 1.91 5.65 14.69
CA GLU A 179 3.05 5.15 13.92
C GLU A 179 2.59 4.23 12.77
N GLY A 180 3.13 4.47 11.57
CA GLY A 180 2.74 3.77 10.34
C GLY A 180 1.38 4.20 9.78
N LEU A 181 0.79 5.30 10.27
CA LEU A 181 -0.32 6.03 9.65
C LEU A 181 0.22 7.29 8.95
N PRO A 182 -0.51 7.85 7.96
CA PRO A 182 -0.07 9.03 7.20
C PRO A 182 -0.22 10.33 8.01
N PHE A 183 0.32 10.35 9.23
CA PHE A 183 0.36 11.53 10.08
C PHE A 183 1.80 11.96 10.28
N GLU A 184 2.05 13.25 10.07
CA GLU A 184 3.33 13.90 10.31
C GLU A 184 3.19 14.97 11.38
N ARG A 185 4.26 15.18 12.13
CA ARG A 185 4.31 16.24 13.13
C ARG A 185 4.62 17.58 12.46
N CYS A 186 3.69 18.52 12.53
CA CYS A 186 3.79 19.81 11.85
C CYS A 186 4.58 20.88 12.64
N ASN A 187 4.66 20.75 13.99
CA ASN A 187 5.36 21.71 14.87
C ASN A 187 6.09 20.99 16.00
N ASN A 188 7.19 21.58 16.44
CA ASN A 188 7.95 21.16 17.62
C ASN A 188 7.33 21.69 18.91
#